data_c7b8f18902fda0defc0b90d4088722e4
#
_entry.id   c7b8f18902fda0defc0b90d4088722e4
#
_cell.length_a   1.000
_cell.length_b   1.000
_cell.length_c   1.000
_cell.angle_alpha   90.00
_cell.angle_beta   90.00
_cell.angle_gamma   90.00
#
_symmetry.space_group_name_H-M   'P 1'
#
loop_
_entity.id
_entity.type
_entity.pdbx_description
1 polymer ?
#
loop_
_entity_poly.entity_id
_entity_poly.type
_entity_poly.pdbx_seq_one_letter_code
_entity_poly.pdbx_strand_id
1 'polypeptide(L)'
;MDTTGSDNYENNVLPTHTDHKQDGNESYKAKDYRGALAHYTLAINAAIDEHQEGGGNDDDDDDPKNTKNCDPEILASYYNNRAAAYTMILQYDEAVADCNEAIKIHPQSLKPYLRKAKAQISLGQLDQALVSLNRCAIFDPNNATIISLKNDVQKLKDRLELARSLLGNTDSTRDDFPPFPLPNVRDGKQALNQITVVMASCSAWKSIQLERTQALLAVGRFEEAYAASTSLIRSNSHHHNNSQLILYRAYALQHMGNIDDAMKHLKQILSGDPDNKIAFAFHKLLKVLWKKKAEADAYYKGRNFESAIETYSEALLLTGCVGQYKARVFFNRACCHANLRNHADVVKDCTFAIRIDDEYVKAILRRAGSYLIMGEEADCQNAINDYQTVMDLAEKRGDEDKMKEMKGKLREAQVQLKRSKQKDFYKILGVERDATESEIKKSYRKSALKWHPDRHASSSEEEKTKAETSFRDINHAYEVLSDSEKKARYDSGVDIEDLDNPHAGCGRGGMGGHGGIDPNVLFEMFMRQQGGF
;
A
#
# COMPACT_ATOMS: atom_id res chain seq x y z
N MET A 1 55.82 32.11 -67.20
CA MET A 1 55.71 32.89 -65.95
C MET A 1 54.98 32.05 -64.97
N ASP A 2 55.77 31.59 -64.04
CA ASP A 2 55.47 30.65 -62.98
C ASP A 2 54.33 31.13 -62.07
N THR A 3 53.45 30.21 -61.69
CA THR A 3 52.77 30.23 -60.42
C THR A 3 52.77 28.86 -59.81
N THR A 4 53.74 28.67 -58.91
CA THR A 4 53.84 27.55 -58.01
C THR A 4 52.68 27.53 -57.06
N GLY A 5 51.80 26.54 -57.22
CA GLY A 5 50.84 26.14 -56.18
C GLY A 5 51.57 25.37 -55.11
N SER A 6 51.71 25.93 -53.93
CA SER A 6 52.20 25.21 -52.74
C SER A 6 51.04 24.37 -52.20
N ASP A 7 51.10 23.07 -52.50
CA ASP A 7 50.26 22.08 -51.84
C ASP A 7 50.69 22.01 -50.36
N ASN A 8 49.88 22.61 -49.47
CA ASN A 8 49.95 22.34 -48.04
C ASN A 8 49.45 20.91 -47.79
N TYR A 9 50.37 19.95 -47.81
CA TYR A 9 50.15 18.67 -47.15
C TYR A 9 50.14 18.93 -45.63
N GLU A 10 48.94 19.19 -45.07
CA GLU A 10 48.72 19.01 -43.65
C GLU A 10 49.08 17.57 -43.31
N ASN A 11 50.16 17.39 -42.56
CA ASN A 11 50.54 16.10 -41.94
C ASN A 11 49.38 15.66 -41.05
N ASN A 12 48.48 14.86 -41.57
CA ASN A 12 47.44 14.17 -40.81
C ASN A 12 48.19 13.09 -39.94
N VAL A 13 48.84 13.55 -38.88
CA VAL A 13 49.36 12.65 -37.84
C VAL A 13 48.17 12.01 -37.17
N LEU A 14 48.01 10.69 -37.33
CA LEU A 14 46.96 9.95 -36.63
C LEU A 14 47.11 10.19 -35.13
N PRO A 15 46.01 10.42 -34.40
CA PRO A 15 46.05 10.68 -32.97
C PRO A 15 46.66 9.49 -32.25
N THR A 16 47.62 9.78 -31.38
CA THR A 16 48.36 8.77 -30.59
C THR A 16 47.49 8.24 -29.44
N HIS A 17 47.88 7.10 -28.85
CA HIS A 17 47.19 6.58 -27.66
C HIS A 17 47.13 7.60 -26.51
N THR A 18 48.15 8.53 -26.43
CA THR A 18 48.17 9.61 -25.41
C THR A 18 47.16 10.70 -25.70
N ASP A 19 46.93 11.06 -26.98
CA ASP A 19 45.93 12.04 -27.36
C ASP A 19 44.53 11.52 -27.03
N HIS A 20 44.23 10.29 -27.39
CA HIS A 20 42.96 9.65 -27.02
C HIS A 20 42.73 9.56 -25.51
N LYS A 21 43.79 9.32 -24.71
CA LYS A 21 43.68 9.38 -23.24
C LYS A 21 43.33 10.78 -22.75
N GLN A 22 43.96 11.81 -23.35
CA GLN A 22 43.71 13.20 -22.96
C GLN A 22 42.25 13.56 -23.26
N ASP A 23 41.76 13.27 -24.46
CA ASP A 23 40.35 13.48 -24.84
C ASP A 23 39.40 12.74 -23.90
N GLY A 24 39.72 11.51 -23.52
CA GLY A 24 38.99 10.73 -22.53
C GLY A 24 38.96 11.38 -21.16
N ASN A 25 40.06 11.98 -20.71
CA ASN A 25 40.10 12.71 -19.43
C ASN A 25 39.27 14.00 -19.48
N GLU A 26 39.26 14.70 -20.61
CA GLU A 26 38.44 15.91 -20.80
C GLU A 26 36.95 15.58 -20.82
N SER A 27 36.57 14.55 -21.58
CA SER A 27 35.19 14.02 -21.57
C SER A 27 34.76 13.59 -20.18
N TYR A 28 35.62 12.90 -19.43
CA TYR A 28 35.32 12.49 -18.05
C TYR A 28 35.11 13.71 -17.10
N LYS A 29 35.95 14.75 -17.22
CA LYS A 29 35.81 16.00 -16.44
C LYS A 29 34.51 16.74 -16.84
N ALA A 30 34.16 16.72 -18.14
CA ALA A 30 32.91 17.29 -18.65
C ALA A 30 31.66 16.45 -18.25
N LYS A 31 31.83 15.31 -17.55
CA LYS A 31 30.80 14.34 -17.19
C LYS A 31 30.17 13.60 -18.36
N ASP A 32 30.77 13.69 -19.55
CA ASP A 32 30.43 12.81 -20.68
C ASP A 32 31.17 11.47 -20.55
N TYR A 33 30.63 10.61 -19.67
CA TYR A 33 31.24 9.33 -19.37
C TYR A 33 31.19 8.34 -20.54
N ARG A 34 30.21 8.51 -21.47
CA ARG A 34 30.13 7.66 -22.67
C ARG A 34 31.17 8.06 -23.70
N GLY A 35 31.37 9.36 -23.90
CA GLY A 35 32.48 9.89 -24.70
C GLY A 35 33.84 9.46 -24.12
N ALA A 36 34.02 9.58 -22.81
CA ALA A 36 35.22 9.11 -22.12
C ALA A 36 35.51 7.61 -22.35
N LEU A 37 34.48 6.74 -22.30
CA LEU A 37 34.63 5.31 -22.62
C LEU A 37 35.12 5.06 -24.04
N ALA A 38 34.55 5.79 -25.02
CA ALA A 38 34.99 5.68 -26.42
C ALA A 38 36.45 6.06 -26.58
N HIS A 39 36.86 7.21 -26.06
CA HIS A 39 38.25 7.69 -26.14
C HIS A 39 39.24 6.78 -25.40
N TYR A 40 38.92 6.31 -24.18
CA TYR A 40 39.79 5.35 -23.49
C TYR A 40 39.89 4.00 -24.23
N THR A 41 38.82 3.58 -24.94
CA THR A 41 38.87 2.37 -25.75
C THR A 41 39.79 2.55 -26.96
N LEU A 42 39.74 3.71 -27.63
CA LEU A 42 40.68 4.05 -28.69
C LEU A 42 42.13 4.11 -28.17
N ALA A 43 42.35 4.71 -26.99
CA ALA A 43 43.66 4.75 -26.36
C ALA A 43 44.25 3.34 -26.06
N ILE A 44 43.40 2.43 -25.58
CA ILE A 44 43.78 1.04 -25.30
C ILE A 44 44.13 0.31 -26.60
N ASN A 45 43.28 0.42 -27.64
CA ASN A 45 43.52 -0.25 -28.91
C ASN A 45 44.82 0.26 -29.57
N ALA A 46 45.01 1.57 -29.67
CA ALA A 46 46.21 2.16 -30.22
C ALA A 46 47.48 1.72 -29.45
N ALA A 47 47.42 1.65 -28.11
CA ALA A 47 48.52 1.20 -27.29
C ALA A 47 48.82 -0.31 -27.46
N ILE A 48 47.82 -1.14 -27.76
CA ILE A 48 47.97 -2.57 -28.04
C ILE A 48 48.56 -2.77 -29.44
N ASP A 49 48.09 -2.01 -30.45
CA ASP A 49 48.58 -2.09 -31.83
C ASP A 49 50.06 -1.69 -31.90
N GLU A 50 50.45 -0.60 -31.23
CA GLU A 50 51.89 -0.21 -31.11
C GLU A 50 52.74 -1.31 -30.46
N HIS A 51 52.17 -2.12 -29.56
CA HIS A 51 52.87 -3.24 -28.92
C HIS A 51 53.06 -4.45 -29.87
N GLN A 52 52.10 -4.66 -30.80
CA GLN A 52 52.18 -5.79 -31.77
C GLN A 52 53.08 -5.48 -32.95
N GLU A 53 53.13 -4.24 -33.41
CA GLU A 53 54.01 -3.82 -34.52
C GLU A 53 55.50 -3.77 -34.15
N GLY A 54 55.82 -3.61 -32.85
CA GLY A 54 57.22 -3.62 -32.35
C GLY A 54 57.84 -5.01 -32.21
N GLY A 55 57.10 -6.11 -32.49
CA GLY A 55 57.58 -7.50 -32.41
C GLY A 55 58.06 -8.12 -33.73
N GLY A 56 58.25 -7.35 -34.79
CA GLY A 56 58.79 -7.80 -36.05
C GLY A 56 60.35 -7.99 -35.94
N ASN A 57 60.79 -9.16 -36.32
CA ASN A 57 62.20 -9.52 -36.41
C ASN A 57 62.93 -8.58 -37.37
N ASP A 58 63.65 -7.60 -36.85
CA ASP A 58 64.74 -6.95 -37.58
C ASP A 58 66.02 -7.05 -36.75
N ASP A 59 66.86 -8.01 -37.14
CA ASP A 59 68.14 -8.36 -36.54
C ASP A 59 69.25 -7.32 -36.82
N ASP A 60 68.93 -6.08 -37.14
CA ASP A 60 69.96 -5.08 -37.39
C ASP A 60 69.44 -3.67 -37.02
N ASP A 61 69.69 -3.28 -35.77
CA ASP A 61 70.10 -1.91 -35.40
C ASP A 61 70.32 -1.78 -33.88
N ASP A 62 71.59 -1.59 -33.50
CA ASP A 62 72.08 -1.32 -32.15
C ASP A 62 71.73 0.11 -31.67
N ASP A 63 70.50 0.53 -31.75
CA ASP A 63 70.06 1.78 -31.11
C ASP A 63 69.04 1.50 -29.95
N PRO A 64 69.46 1.58 -28.67
CA PRO A 64 68.62 1.26 -27.51
C PRO A 64 67.50 2.26 -27.27
N LYS A 65 67.24 3.18 -28.20
CA LYS A 65 66.24 4.23 -28.07
C LYS A 65 64.94 4.03 -28.91
N ASN A 66 64.85 2.93 -29.69
CA ASN A 66 63.75 2.76 -30.64
C ASN A 66 62.80 1.58 -30.33
N THR A 67 62.63 1.19 -29.06
CA THR A 67 61.53 0.28 -28.68
C THR A 67 60.24 1.09 -28.50
N LYS A 68 59.40 1.12 -29.54
CA LYS A 68 58.04 1.68 -29.53
C LYS A 68 57.05 0.82 -28.75
N ASN A 69 57.44 0.24 -27.61
CA ASN A 69 56.53 -0.51 -26.78
C ASN A 69 55.86 0.45 -25.77
N CYS A 70 54.54 0.51 -25.81
CA CYS A 70 53.80 1.24 -24.78
C CYS A 70 54.16 0.66 -23.40
N ASP A 71 54.54 1.55 -22.49
CA ASP A 71 54.89 1.16 -21.11
C ASP A 71 53.66 0.45 -20.46
N PRO A 72 53.85 -0.78 -19.94
CA PRO A 72 52.82 -1.53 -19.25
C PRO A 72 52.06 -0.70 -18.18
N GLU A 73 52.76 0.20 -17.49
CA GLU A 73 52.13 1.10 -16.50
C GLU A 73 51.15 2.08 -17.17
N ILE A 74 51.50 2.58 -18.35
CA ILE A 74 50.64 3.49 -19.11
C ILE A 74 49.37 2.76 -19.58
N LEU A 75 49.49 1.57 -20.19
CA LEU A 75 48.37 0.75 -20.63
C LEU A 75 47.45 0.36 -19.45
N ALA A 76 48.03 -0.06 -18.32
CA ALA A 76 47.25 -0.32 -17.10
C ALA A 76 46.48 0.91 -16.61
N SER A 77 47.05 2.12 -16.80
CA SER A 77 46.39 3.37 -16.46
C SER A 77 45.12 3.63 -17.31
N TYR A 78 45.14 3.23 -18.60
CA TYR A 78 44.00 3.40 -19.50
C TYR A 78 42.83 2.51 -19.11
N TYR A 79 43.08 1.22 -18.85
CA TYR A 79 42.07 0.31 -18.30
C TYR A 79 41.50 0.84 -17.00
N ASN A 80 42.36 1.31 -16.08
CA ASN A 80 41.92 1.87 -14.83
C ASN A 80 41.06 3.14 -15.01
N ASN A 81 41.37 4.00 -15.99
CA ASN A 81 40.55 5.19 -16.29
C ASN A 81 39.20 4.82 -16.94
N ARG A 82 39.19 3.82 -17.85
CA ARG A 82 37.96 3.30 -18.43
C ARG A 82 37.07 2.65 -17.38
N ALA A 83 37.64 1.90 -16.44
CA ALA A 83 36.92 1.38 -15.27
C ALA A 83 36.29 2.48 -14.41
N ALA A 84 36.94 3.66 -14.31
CA ALA A 84 36.35 4.80 -13.64
C ALA A 84 35.08 5.30 -14.36
N ALA A 85 35.16 5.43 -15.69
CA ALA A 85 34.01 5.84 -16.50
C ALA A 85 32.87 4.82 -16.45
N TYR A 86 33.16 3.51 -16.50
CA TYR A 86 32.17 2.45 -16.29
C TYR A 86 31.46 2.56 -14.92
N THR A 87 32.23 2.85 -13.86
CA THR A 87 31.64 3.05 -12.51
C THR A 87 30.64 4.21 -12.49
N MET A 88 30.92 5.30 -13.22
CA MET A 88 30.04 6.48 -13.25
C MET A 88 28.72 6.25 -14.01
N ILE A 89 28.70 5.31 -14.95
CA ILE A 89 27.48 4.89 -15.67
C ILE A 89 26.85 3.62 -15.08
N LEU A 90 27.29 3.21 -13.88
CA LEU A 90 26.77 2.07 -13.12
C LEU A 90 27.00 0.69 -13.79
N GLN A 91 27.95 0.59 -14.72
CA GLN A 91 28.41 -0.65 -15.34
C GLN A 91 29.56 -1.25 -14.51
N TYR A 92 29.21 -1.82 -13.35
CA TYR A 92 30.22 -2.28 -12.38
C TYR A 92 30.92 -3.58 -12.78
N ASP A 93 30.24 -4.47 -13.54
CA ASP A 93 30.84 -5.71 -14.03
C ASP A 93 31.98 -5.42 -15.02
N GLU A 94 31.75 -4.47 -15.93
CA GLU A 94 32.74 -3.98 -16.90
C GLU A 94 33.87 -3.25 -16.17
N ALA A 95 33.55 -2.47 -15.13
CA ALA A 95 34.58 -1.82 -14.32
C ALA A 95 35.47 -2.84 -13.59
N VAL A 96 34.93 -3.94 -13.09
CA VAL A 96 35.67 -5.03 -12.47
C VAL A 96 36.55 -5.73 -13.51
N ALA A 97 36.05 -5.99 -14.72
CA ALA A 97 36.81 -6.58 -15.82
C ALA A 97 38.04 -5.73 -16.20
N ASP A 98 37.83 -4.43 -16.41
CA ASP A 98 38.95 -3.51 -16.73
C ASP A 98 39.96 -3.40 -15.58
N CYS A 99 39.50 -3.37 -14.32
CA CYS A 99 40.40 -3.41 -13.18
C CYS A 99 41.23 -4.71 -13.15
N ASN A 100 40.65 -5.86 -13.55
CA ASN A 100 41.37 -7.12 -13.63
C ASN A 100 42.48 -7.06 -14.72
N GLU A 101 42.19 -6.51 -15.89
CA GLU A 101 43.18 -6.32 -16.93
C GLU A 101 44.31 -5.37 -16.48
N ALA A 102 43.97 -4.24 -15.86
CA ALA A 102 44.95 -3.33 -15.29
C ALA A 102 45.87 -4.02 -14.24
N ILE A 103 45.31 -4.89 -13.39
CA ILE A 103 46.03 -5.66 -12.37
C ILE A 103 46.95 -6.72 -13.01
N LYS A 104 46.50 -7.39 -14.08
CA LYS A 104 47.37 -8.36 -14.81
C LYS A 104 48.59 -7.69 -15.40
N ILE A 105 48.41 -6.50 -15.99
CA ILE A 105 49.48 -5.75 -16.63
C ILE A 105 50.43 -5.16 -15.59
N HIS A 106 49.88 -4.51 -14.56
CA HIS A 106 50.68 -3.88 -13.50
C HIS A 106 50.20 -4.27 -12.11
N PRO A 107 50.64 -5.44 -11.56
CA PRO A 107 50.12 -5.99 -10.30
C PRO A 107 50.42 -5.16 -9.04
N GLN A 108 51.37 -4.23 -9.11
CA GLN A 108 51.78 -3.41 -7.96
C GLN A 108 50.99 -2.11 -7.83
N SER A 109 50.09 -1.79 -8.76
CA SER A 109 49.28 -0.58 -8.72
C SER A 109 48.14 -0.69 -7.73
N LEU A 110 48.10 0.19 -6.74
CA LEU A 110 47.04 0.26 -5.71
C LEU A 110 45.65 0.67 -6.28
N LYS A 111 45.64 1.61 -7.26
CA LYS A 111 44.41 2.24 -7.78
C LYS A 111 43.41 1.25 -8.37
N PRO A 112 43.81 0.27 -9.24
CA PRO A 112 42.89 -0.71 -9.78
C PRO A 112 42.25 -1.61 -8.71
N TYR A 113 43.04 -2.06 -7.70
CA TYR A 113 42.51 -2.88 -6.61
C TYR A 113 41.43 -2.13 -5.80
N LEU A 114 41.67 -0.85 -5.48
CA LEU A 114 40.73 -0.04 -4.72
C LEU A 114 39.44 0.22 -5.52
N ARG A 115 39.57 0.48 -6.83
CA ARG A 115 38.42 0.68 -7.72
C ARG A 115 37.61 -0.60 -7.88
N LYS A 116 38.31 -1.72 -8.11
CA LYS A 116 37.71 -3.06 -8.15
C LYS A 116 36.92 -3.34 -6.87
N ALA A 117 37.49 -3.09 -5.69
CA ALA A 117 36.80 -3.31 -4.43
C ALA A 117 35.54 -2.48 -4.31
N LYS A 118 35.56 -1.20 -4.69
CA LYS A 118 34.36 -0.33 -4.67
C LYS A 118 33.28 -0.83 -5.63
N ALA A 119 33.63 -1.26 -6.83
CA ALA A 119 32.70 -1.84 -7.80
C ALA A 119 32.11 -3.16 -7.27
N GLN A 120 32.91 -4.03 -6.66
CA GLN A 120 32.48 -5.27 -6.04
C GLN A 120 31.55 -5.05 -4.86
N ILE A 121 31.74 -3.99 -4.06
CA ILE A 121 30.80 -3.59 -3.00
C ILE A 121 29.44 -3.23 -3.63
N SER A 122 29.43 -2.41 -4.68
CA SER A 122 28.20 -2.04 -5.38
C SER A 122 27.45 -3.24 -5.96
N LEU A 123 28.17 -4.26 -6.45
CA LEU A 123 27.61 -5.53 -6.94
C LEU A 123 27.19 -6.50 -5.83
N GLY A 124 27.45 -6.19 -4.56
CA GLY A 124 27.21 -7.10 -3.43
C GLY A 124 28.19 -8.26 -3.31
N GLN A 125 29.30 -8.22 -4.03
CA GLN A 125 30.40 -9.22 -4.00
C GLN A 125 31.32 -8.96 -2.80
N LEU A 126 30.75 -8.97 -1.57
CA LEU A 126 31.41 -8.49 -0.35
C LEU A 126 32.68 -9.27 -0.01
N ASP A 127 32.69 -10.60 -0.22
CA ASP A 127 33.89 -11.43 0.02
C ASP A 127 35.02 -11.09 -0.95
N GLN A 128 34.70 -10.93 -2.22
CA GLN A 128 35.69 -10.54 -3.25
C GLN A 128 36.21 -9.12 -2.99
N ALA A 129 35.34 -8.20 -2.53
CA ALA A 129 35.74 -6.86 -2.14
C ALA A 129 36.77 -6.89 -0.99
N LEU A 130 36.55 -7.73 0.04
CA LEU A 130 37.52 -7.91 1.13
C LEU A 130 38.88 -8.46 0.62
N VAL A 131 38.85 -9.40 -0.30
CA VAL A 131 40.10 -9.91 -0.94
C VAL A 131 40.84 -8.77 -1.65
N SER A 132 40.11 -7.96 -2.43
CA SER A 132 40.69 -6.81 -3.13
C SER A 132 41.26 -5.76 -2.16
N LEU A 133 40.52 -5.45 -1.07
CA LEU A 133 40.97 -4.53 -0.02
C LEU A 133 42.15 -5.07 0.80
N ASN A 134 42.22 -6.38 1.03
CA ASN A 134 43.38 -6.99 1.67
C ASN A 134 44.65 -6.86 0.80
N ARG A 135 44.51 -6.97 -0.53
CA ARG A 135 45.63 -6.67 -1.45
C ARG A 135 46.04 -5.20 -1.38
N CYS A 136 45.05 -4.26 -1.31
CA CYS A 136 45.37 -2.85 -1.10
C CYS A 136 46.15 -2.60 0.20
N ALA A 137 45.78 -3.29 1.29
CA ALA A 137 46.47 -3.13 2.58
C ALA A 137 47.91 -3.67 2.61
N ILE A 138 48.30 -4.52 1.67
CA ILE A 138 49.70 -4.95 1.51
C ILE A 138 50.54 -3.80 0.98
N PHE A 139 49.98 -3.00 0.05
CA PHE A 139 50.71 -1.86 -0.55
C PHE A 139 50.75 -0.64 0.37
N ASP A 140 49.66 -0.39 1.11
CA ASP A 140 49.55 0.74 2.04
C ASP A 140 48.74 0.34 3.31
N PRO A 141 49.41 -0.24 4.31
CA PRO A 141 48.79 -0.78 5.52
C PRO A 141 48.08 0.28 6.39
N ASN A 142 48.56 1.52 6.36
CA ASN A 142 48.09 2.59 7.22
C ASN A 142 47.08 3.52 6.52
N ASN A 143 46.62 3.18 5.32
CA ASN A 143 45.68 3.99 4.59
C ASN A 143 44.30 4.01 5.26
N ALA A 144 43.91 5.15 5.79
CA ALA A 144 42.65 5.33 6.52
C ALA A 144 41.44 4.95 5.66
N THR A 145 41.46 5.22 4.34
CA THR A 145 40.38 4.88 3.41
C THR A 145 40.21 3.37 3.25
N ILE A 146 41.34 2.63 3.15
CA ILE A 146 41.31 1.16 3.02
C ILE A 146 40.79 0.55 4.32
N ILE A 147 41.26 1.03 5.46
CA ILE A 147 40.81 0.56 6.79
C ILE A 147 39.33 0.80 6.97
N SER A 148 38.84 2.01 6.66
CA SER A 148 37.43 2.34 6.73
C SER A 148 36.59 1.44 5.84
N LEU A 149 36.94 1.29 4.56
CA LEU A 149 36.22 0.43 3.62
C LEU A 149 36.17 -1.03 4.07
N LYS A 150 37.29 -1.58 4.62
CA LYS A 150 37.28 -2.94 5.18
C LYS A 150 36.28 -3.09 6.32
N ASN A 151 36.29 -2.15 7.25
CA ASN A 151 35.34 -2.13 8.37
C ASN A 151 33.89 -2.01 7.90
N ASP A 152 33.64 -1.17 6.90
CA ASP A 152 32.29 -0.98 6.36
C ASP A 152 31.80 -2.24 5.63
N VAL A 153 32.65 -2.90 4.83
CA VAL A 153 32.31 -4.18 4.19
C VAL A 153 32.05 -5.27 5.23
N GLN A 154 32.84 -5.33 6.31
CA GLN A 154 32.60 -6.30 7.38
C GLN A 154 31.23 -6.04 8.04
N LYS A 155 30.89 -4.80 8.39
CA LYS A 155 29.57 -4.44 8.92
C LYS A 155 28.43 -4.82 7.96
N LEU A 156 28.61 -4.65 6.65
CA LEU A 156 27.61 -5.06 5.66
C LEU A 156 27.44 -6.58 5.64
N LYS A 157 28.51 -7.35 5.75
CA LYS A 157 28.45 -8.82 5.88
C LYS A 157 27.70 -9.24 7.13
N ASP A 158 28.07 -8.69 8.29
CA ASP A 158 27.42 -9.02 9.58
C ASP A 158 25.92 -8.71 9.53
N ARG A 159 25.51 -7.59 8.91
CA ARG A 159 24.12 -7.23 8.70
C ARG A 159 23.39 -8.23 7.80
N LEU A 160 24.04 -8.66 6.73
CA LEU A 160 23.48 -9.63 5.79
C LEU A 160 23.30 -11.01 6.44
N GLU A 161 24.30 -11.46 7.20
CA GLU A 161 24.23 -12.72 7.96
C GLU A 161 23.10 -12.68 8.99
N LEU A 162 22.99 -11.57 9.73
CA LEU A 162 21.88 -11.36 10.65
C LEU A 162 20.53 -11.39 9.92
N ALA A 163 20.41 -10.70 8.79
CA ALA A 163 19.18 -10.71 8.01
C ALA A 163 18.80 -12.13 7.54
N ARG A 164 19.76 -12.89 7.03
CA ARG A 164 19.54 -14.28 6.59
C ARG A 164 19.19 -15.21 7.74
N SER A 165 19.84 -15.05 8.89
CA SER A 165 19.48 -15.80 10.12
C SER A 165 18.04 -15.51 10.52
N LEU A 166 17.62 -14.25 10.55
CA LEU A 166 16.24 -13.85 10.88
C LEU A 166 15.23 -14.38 9.85
N LEU A 167 15.57 -14.40 8.57
CA LEU A 167 14.72 -14.97 7.52
C LEU A 167 14.64 -16.51 7.59
N GLY A 168 15.66 -17.15 8.13
CA GLY A 168 15.69 -18.60 8.39
C GLY A 168 14.93 -19.04 9.62
N ASN A 169 14.65 -18.13 10.56
CA ASN A 169 13.83 -18.39 11.74
C ASN A 169 12.36 -18.53 11.35
N THR A 170 11.99 -19.68 10.81
CA THR A 170 10.62 -19.93 10.38
C THR A 170 9.72 -20.19 11.56
N ASP A 171 8.55 -19.55 11.56
CA ASP A 171 7.53 -19.75 12.59
C ASP A 171 6.84 -21.11 12.37
N SER A 172 7.34 -22.14 13.05
CA SER A 172 6.78 -23.50 13.03
C SER A 172 5.39 -23.60 13.69
N THR A 173 4.94 -22.53 14.35
CA THR A 173 3.61 -22.48 14.99
C THR A 173 2.51 -22.02 14.02
N ARG A 174 2.85 -21.59 12.83
CA ARG A 174 1.88 -21.29 11.77
C ARG A 174 1.44 -22.58 11.10
N ASP A 175 0.41 -23.21 11.65
CA ASP A 175 -0.07 -24.52 11.22
C ASP A 175 -0.59 -24.58 9.77
N ASP A 176 -0.91 -23.47 9.12
CA ASP A 176 -1.84 -23.55 8.00
C ASP A 176 -1.42 -22.86 6.71
N PHE A 177 -0.61 -21.83 6.73
CA PHE A 177 -0.36 -21.06 5.51
C PHE A 177 0.59 -19.88 5.73
N PRO A 178 1.63 -19.67 4.93
CA PRO A 178 1.87 -20.15 3.57
C PRO A 178 2.43 -21.57 3.49
N PRO A 179 2.30 -22.26 2.32
CA PRO A 179 2.84 -23.60 2.13
C PRO A 179 4.37 -23.66 2.07
N PHE A 180 5.05 -22.56 2.39
CA PHE A 180 6.49 -22.42 2.50
C PHE A 180 6.84 -21.58 3.75
N PRO A 181 8.01 -21.81 4.34
CA PRO A 181 8.37 -21.16 5.59
C PRO A 181 8.59 -19.65 5.41
N LEU A 182 7.91 -18.85 6.22
CA LEU A 182 8.17 -17.42 6.39
C LEU A 182 8.55 -17.13 7.84
N PRO A 183 9.43 -16.15 8.09
CA PRO A 183 9.73 -15.69 9.44
C PRO A 183 8.50 -15.04 10.07
N ASN A 184 8.50 -14.90 11.39
CA ASN A 184 7.48 -14.11 12.08
C ASN A 184 7.60 -12.61 11.71
N VAL A 185 6.57 -11.82 12.00
CA VAL A 185 6.51 -10.40 11.61
C VAL A 185 7.65 -9.57 12.22
N ARG A 186 8.06 -9.89 13.46
CA ARG A 186 9.15 -9.18 14.16
C ARG A 186 10.48 -9.41 13.46
N ASP A 187 10.82 -10.67 13.21
CA ASP A 187 12.06 -11.03 12.53
C ASP A 187 12.08 -10.53 11.08
N GLY A 188 10.93 -10.61 10.39
CA GLY A 188 10.76 -10.04 9.06
C GLY A 188 11.01 -8.52 9.02
N LYS A 189 10.50 -7.76 9.99
CA LYS A 189 10.77 -6.31 10.11
C LYS A 189 12.25 -6.03 10.34
N GLN A 190 12.87 -6.78 11.25
CA GLN A 190 14.29 -6.61 11.56
C GLN A 190 15.16 -6.98 10.37
N ALA A 191 14.87 -8.08 9.68
CA ALA A 191 15.56 -8.48 8.45
C ALA A 191 15.42 -7.42 7.35
N LEU A 192 14.21 -6.90 7.13
CA LEU A 192 13.95 -5.85 6.13
C LEU A 192 14.78 -4.59 6.39
N ASN A 193 14.92 -4.17 7.67
CA ASN A 193 15.75 -3.04 8.04
C ASN A 193 17.23 -3.30 7.71
N GLN A 194 17.76 -4.48 8.02
CA GLN A 194 19.15 -4.81 7.69
C GLN A 194 19.38 -4.84 6.17
N ILE A 195 18.48 -5.48 5.42
CA ILE A 195 18.54 -5.55 3.96
C ILE A 195 18.49 -4.15 3.35
N THR A 196 17.66 -3.25 3.85
CA THR A 196 17.55 -1.87 3.36
C THR A 196 18.88 -1.12 3.49
N VAL A 197 19.60 -1.27 4.61
CA VAL A 197 20.92 -0.68 4.80
C VAL A 197 21.95 -1.28 3.84
N VAL A 198 21.95 -2.59 3.66
CA VAL A 198 22.85 -3.27 2.71
C VAL A 198 22.59 -2.80 1.29
N MET A 199 21.33 -2.70 0.87
CA MET A 199 20.96 -2.22 -0.48
C MET A 199 21.38 -0.77 -0.76
N ALA A 200 21.37 0.09 0.25
CA ALA A 200 21.83 1.47 0.10
C ALA A 200 23.33 1.54 -0.27
N SER A 201 24.15 0.60 0.21
CA SER A 201 25.58 0.51 -0.08
C SER A 201 25.87 -0.34 -1.32
N CYS A 202 25.06 -1.36 -1.58
CA CYS A 202 25.20 -2.33 -2.67
C CYS A 202 24.14 -2.09 -3.75
N SER A 203 24.17 -0.93 -4.39
CA SER A 203 23.12 -0.40 -5.26
C SER A 203 22.84 -1.24 -6.52
N ALA A 204 23.82 -1.99 -6.99
CA ALA A 204 23.70 -2.86 -8.17
C ALA A 204 23.42 -4.33 -7.83
N TRP A 205 23.31 -4.68 -6.55
CA TRP A 205 23.09 -6.06 -6.12
C TRP A 205 21.64 -6.49 -6.32
N LYS A 206 21.35 -7.06 -7.48
CA LYS A 206 19.98 -7.44 -7.87
C LYS A 206 19.46 -8.65 -7.11
N SER A 207 20.30 -9.66 -6.82
CA SER A 207 19.84 -10.91 -6.20
C SER A 207 19.35 -10.75 -4.76
N ILE A 208 19.78 -9.70 -4.02
CA ILE A 208 19.25 -9.38 -2.67
C ILE A 208 17.75 -9.09 -2.65
N GLN A 209 17.14 -8.83 -3.81
CA GLN A 209 15.70 -8.64 -3.93
C GLN A 209 14.91 -9.90 -3.55
N LEU A 210 15.52 -11.10 -3.61
CA LEU A 210 14.86 -12.33 -3.16
C LEU A 210 14.65 -12.31 -1.65
N GLU A 211 15.70 -12.02 -0.87
CA GLU A 211 15.65 -11.89 0.58
C GLU A 211 14.71 -10.74 0.99
N ARG A 212 14.78 -9.62 0.25
CA ARG A 212 13.86 -8.50 0.46
C ARG A 212 12.42 -8.91 0.24
N THR A 213 12.13 -9.66 -0.82
CA THR A 213 10.78 -10.15 -1.11
C THR A 213 10.25 -11.02 0.03
N GLN A 214 11.08 -11.96 0.54
CA GLN A 214 10.72 -12.80 1.68
C GLN A 214 10.41 -11.97 2.94
N ALA A 215 11.26 -10.98 3.25
CA ALA A 215 11.06 -10.09 4.39
C ALA A 215 9.77 -9.26 4.25
N LEU A 216 9.49 -8.74 3.06
CA LEU A 216 8.26 -7.98 2.77
C LEU A 216 7.00 -8.85 2.93
N LEU A 217 7.04 -10.11 2.47
CA LEU A 217 5.94 -11.06 2.67
C LEU A 217 5.68 -11.34 4.15
N ALA A 218 6.74 -11.52 4.93
CA ALA A 218 6.64 -11.77 6.37
C ALA A 218 5.99 -10.59 7.13
N VAL A 219 6.25 -9.36 6.66
CA VAL A 219 5.70 -8.12 7.25
C VAL A 219 4.28 -7.82 6.74
N GLY A 220 3.82 -8.49 5.67
CA GLY A 220 2.51 -8.24 5.06
C GLY A 220 2.50 -7.12 4.00
N ARG A 221 3.68 -6.66 3.51
CA ARG A 221 3.80 -5.64 2.45
C ARG A 221 3.76 -6.30 1.06
N PHE A 222 2.60 -6.85 0.71
CA PHE A 222 2.44 -7.75 -0.45
C PHE A 222 2.66 -7.06 -1.80
N GLU A 223 2.20 -5.83 -1.96
CA GLU A 223 2.38 -5.05 -3.20
C GLU A 223 3.86 -4.76 -3.48
N GLU A 224 4.60 -4.38 -2.45
CA GLU A 224 6.03 -4.15 -2.56
C GLU A 224 6.81 -5.45 -2.79
N ALA A 225 6.40 -6.54 -2.16
CA ALA A 225 6.98 -7.86 -2.42
C ALA A 225 6.77 -8.29 -3.89
N TYR A 226 5.58 -8.05 -4.43
CA TYR A 226 5.28 -8.31 -5.84
C TYR A 226 6.13 -7.41 -6.77
N ALA A 227 6.25 -6.13 -6.47
CA ALA A 227 7.08 -5.19 -7.23
C ALA A 227 8.57 -5.57 -7.20
N ALA A 228 9.12 -5.91 -6.02
CA ALA A 228 10.50 -6.35 -5.85
C ALA A 228 10.79 -7.61 -6.67
N SER A 229 9.90 -8.60 -6.61
CA SER A 229 10.01 -9.83 -7.40
C SER A 229 9.92 -9.58 -8.91
N THR A 230 9.10 -8.62 -9.35
CA THR A 230 8.98 -8.22 -10.75
C THR A 230 10.26 -7.57 -11.26
N SER A 231 10.87 -6.69 -10.47
CA SER A 231 12.15 -6.06 -10.77
C SER A 231 13.25 -7.13 -10.96
N LEU A 232 13.30 -8.14 -10.10
CA LEU A 232 14.29 -9.21 -10.18
C LEU A 232 14.12 -10.05 -11.44
N ILE A 233 12.90 -10.42 -11.81
CA ILE A 233 12.62 -11.18 -13.04
C ILE A 233 13.05 -10.39 -14.29
N ARG A 234 12.74 -9.09 -14.35
CA ARG A 234 13.12 -8.25 -15.49
C ARG A 234 14.64 -8.07 -15.63
N SER A 235 15.36 -8.11 -14.54
CA SER A 235 16.80 -7.85 -14.53
C SER A 235 17.65 -9.02 -15.00
N ASN A 236 17.13 -10.26 -14.98
CA ASN A 236 17.89 -11.46 -15.36
C ASN A 236 16.95 -12.58 -15.82
N SER A 237 17.17 -13.08 -17.04
CA SER A 237 16.40 -14.17 -17.63
C SER A 237 16.46 -15.49 -16.83
N HIS A 238 17.54 -15.73 -16.09
CA HIS A 238 17.66 -16.92 -15.23
C HIS A 238 16.67 -16.96 -14.07
N HIS A 239 16.15 -15.80 -13.64
CA HIS A 239 15.14 -15.74 -12.57
C HIS A 239 13.71 -16.06 -13.03
N HIS A 240 13.45 -16.13 -14.34
CA HIS A 240 12.13 -16.50 -14.86
C HIS A 240 11.65 -17.90 -14.41
N ASN A 241 12.58 -18.82 -14.18
CA ASN A 241 12.31 -20.19 -13.76
C ASN A 241 12.64 -20.45 -12.27
N ASN A 242 12.92 -19.41 -11.48
CA ASN A 242 13.15 -19.58 -10.05
C ASN A 242 11.83 -19.88 -9.34
N SER A 243 11.59 -21.16 -9.03
CA SER A 243 10.35 -21.65 -8.40
C SER A 243 10.04 -20.92 -7.07
N GLN A 244 11.06 -20.63 -6.26
CA GLN A 244 10.86 -19.90 -4.99
C GLN A 244 10.36 -18.48 -5.21
N LEU A 245 10.93 -17.75 -6.17
CA LEU A 245 10.50 -16.41 -6.50
C LEU A 245 9.07 -16.38 -7.04
N ILE A 246 8.72 -17.36 -7.88
CA ILE A 246 7.37 -17.49 -8.44
C ILE A 246 6.36 -17.87 -7.34
N LEU A 247 6.74 -18.71 -6.38
CA LEU A 247 5.93 -19.02 -5.19
C LEU A 247 5.65 -17.76 -4.35
N TYR A 248 6.68 -16.94 -4.10
CA TYR A 248 6.53 -15.67 -3.39
C TYR A 248 5.57 -14.71 -4.11
N ARG A 249 5.65 -14.65 -5.44
CA ARG A 249 4.72 -13.86 -6.25
C ARG A 249 3.29 -14.38 -6.17
N ALA A 250 3.10 -15.67 -6.28
CA ALA A 250 1.77 -16.29 -6.16
C ALA A 250 1.14 -16.00 -4.79
N TYR A 251 1.94 -16.04 -3.73
CA TYR A 251 1.49 -15.72 -2.38
C TYR A 251 1.12 -14.23 -2.22
N ALA A 252 1.95 -13.33 -2.73
CA ALA A 252 1.62 -11.90 -2.73
C ALA A 252 0.31 -11.62 -3.49
N LEU A 253 0.14 -12.19 -4.69
CA LEU A 253 -1.06 -12.05 -5.51
C LEU A 253 -2.32 -12.57 -4.81
N GLN A 254 -2.22 -13.70 -4.09
CA GLN A 254 -3.33 -14.21 -3.30
C GLN A 254 -3.77 -13.21 -2.23
N HIS A 255 -2.82 -12.66 -1.46
CA HIS A 255 -3.13 -11.65 -0.44
C HIS A 255 -3.72 -10.37 -1.04
N MET A 256 -3.27 -9.97 -2.24
CA MET A 256 -3.84 -8.87 -3.02
C MET A 256 -5.19 -9.22 -3.67
N GLY A 257 -5.69 -10.44 -3.46
CA GLY A 257 -6.97 -10.91 -3.98
C GLY A 257 -6.97 -11.34 -5.44
N ASN A 258 -5.81 -11.49 -6.08
CA ASN A 258 -5.65 -11.87 -7.48
C ASN A 258 -5.38 -13.38 -7.64
N ILE A 259 -6.36 -14.19 -7.25
CA ILE A 259 -6.26 -15.67 -7.23
C ILE A 259 -5.97 -16.24 -8.63
N ASP A 260 -6.58 -15.70 -9.68
CA ASP A 260 -6.40 -16.21 -11.05
C ASP A 260 -4.94 -16.08 -11.51
N ASP A 261 -4.30 -14.93 -11.25
CA ASP A 261 -2.90 -14.74 -11.62
C ASP A 261 -1.96 -15.54 -10.70
N ALA A 262 -2.30 -15.71 -9.42
CA ALA A 262 -1.57 -16.61 -8.53
C ALA A 262 -1.59 -18.05 -9.06
N MET A 263 -2.75 -18.55 -9.51
CA MET A 263 -2.87 -19.89 -10.11
C MET A 263 -2.08 -20.03 -11.42
N LYS A 264 -2.01 -18.98 -12.26
CA LYS A 264 -1.18 -18.98 -13.48
C LYS A 264 0.30 -19.16 -13.14
N HIS A 265 0.80 -18.43 -12.15
CA HIS A 265 2.19 -18.56 -11.69
C HIS A 265 2.48 -19.97 -11.13
N LEU A 266 1.56 -20.53 -10.35
CA LEU A 266 1.73 -21.90 -9.85
C LEU A 266 1.71 -22.95 -10.96
N LYS A 267 0.88 -22.76 -11.99
CA LYS A 267 0.90 -23.62 -13.19
C LYS A 267 2.23 -23.50 -13.95
N GLN A 268 2.84 -22.31 -14.00
CA GLN A 268 4.16 -22.10 -14.61
C GLN A 268 5.21 -22.98 -13.90
N ILE A 269 5.22 -23.02 -12.56
CA ILE A 269 6.13 -23.89 -11.81
C ILE A 269 5.86 -25.37 -12.17
N LEU A 270 4.59 -25.80 -12.11
CA LEU A 270 4.22 -27.19 -12.36
C LEU A 270 4.44 -27.65 -13.81
N SER A 271 4.50 -26.74 -14.77
CA SER A 271 4.87 -27.08 -16.15
C SER A 271 6.36 -27.37 -16.32
N GLY A 272 7.23 -26.77 -15.50
CA GLY A 272 8.67 -27.02 -15.48
C GLY A 272 9.10 -28.11 -14.50
N ASP A 273 8.37 -28.23 -13.37
CA ASP A 273 8.63 -29.19 -12.30
C ASP A 273 7.28 -29.75 -11.79
N PRO A 274 6.73 -30.80 -12.44
CA PRO A 274 5.45 -31.40 -12.07
C PRO A 274 5.43 -32.01 -10.66
N ASP A 275 6.59 -32.38 -10.12
CA ASP A 275 6.74 -33.03 -8.81
C ASP A 275 6.86 -32.01 -7.65
N ASN A 276 6.75 -30.74 -7.94
CA ASN A 276 6.81 -29.66 -6.94
C ASN A 276 5.62 -29.71 -5.97
N LYS A 277 5.79 -30.42 -4.86
CA LYS A 277 4.75 -30.66 -3.87
C LYS A 277 4.14 -29.35 -3.31
N ILE A 278 4.98 -28.32 -3.11
CA ILE A 278 4.55 -27.03 -2.56
C ILE A 278 3.63 -26.31 -3.56
N ALA A 279 4.09 -26.18 -4.81
CA ALA A 279 3.29 -25.55 -5.86
C ALA A 279 1.99 -26.29 -6.14
N PHE A 280 2.01 -27.64 -6.12
CA PHE A 280 0.83 -28.46 -6.29
C PHE A 280 -0.19 -28.27 -5.17
N ALA A 281 0.25 -28.36 -3.90
CA ALA A 281 -0.61 -28.14 -2.75
C ALA A 281 -1.23 -26.75 -2.75
N PHE A 282 -0.43 -25.75 -3.06
CA PHE A 282 -0.88 -24.36 -3.13
C PHE A 282 -1.88 -24.14 -4.27
N HIS A 283 -1.60 -24.65 -5.46
CA HIS A 283 -2.52 -24.57 -6.58
C HIS A 283 -3.86 -25.27 -6.28
N LYS A 284 -3.83 -26.47 -5.66
CA LYS A 284 -5.03 -27.19 -5.24
C LYS A 284 -5.88 -26.39 -4.28
N LEU A 285 -5.25 -25.76 -3.28
CA LEU A 285 -5.89 -24.89 -2.30
C LEU A 285 -6.61 -23.72 -2.98
N LEU A 286 -5.89 -22.96 -3.82
CA LEU A 286 -6.46 -21.82 -4.53
C LEU A 286 -7.61 -22.22 -5.46
N LYS A 287 -7.52 -23.38 -6.10
CA LYS A 287 -8.59 -23.91 -6.95
C LYS A 287 -9.86 -24.23 -6.17
N VAL A 288 -9.73 -24.75 -4.94
CA VAL A 288 -10.89 -25.01 -4.05
C VAL A 288 -11.54 -23.69 -3.63
N LEU A 289 -10.74 -22.72 -3.20
CA LEU A 289 -11.20 -21.35 -2.85
C LEU A 289 -11.94 -20.69 -4.00
N TRP A 290 -11.36 -20.71 -5.17
CA TRP A 290 -11.93 -20.13 -6.38
C TRP A 290 -13.28 -20.77 -6.73
N LYS A 291 -13.36 -22.11 -6.68
CA LYS A 291 -14.61 -22.84 -6.94
C LYS A 291 -15.69 -22.49 -5.93
N LYS A 292 -15.37 -22.47 -4.62
CA LYS A 292 -16.34 -22.15 -3.57
C LYS A 292 -16.89 -20.73 -3.72
N LYS A 293 -16.02 -19.78 -4.00
CA LYS A 293 -16.48 -18.40 -4.27
C LYS A 293 -17.35 -18.33 -5.53
N ALA A 294 -16.97 -19.00 -6.61
CA ALA A 294 -17.76 -19.00 -7.85
C ALA A 294 -19.15 -19.63 -7.66
N GLU A 295 -19.25 -20.69 -6.85
CA GLU A 295 -20.51 -21.31 -6.45
C GLU A 295 -21.39 -20.34 -5.65
N ALA A 296 -20.82 -19.68 -4.64
CA ALA A 296 -21.53 -18.68 -3.85
C ALA A 296 -21.98 -17.48 -4.70
N ASP A 297 -21.13 -17.00 -5.62
CA ASP A 297 -21.47 -15.92 -6.56
C ASP A 297 -22.63 -16.36 -7.51
N ALA A 298 -22.71 -17.64 -7.87
CA ALA A 298 -23.82 -18.17 -8.67
C ALA A 298 -25.14 -18.19 -7.88
N TYR A 299 -25.13 -18.62 -6.62
CA TYR A 299 -26.29 -18.53 -5.74
C TYR A 299 -26.75 -17.07 -5.56
N TYR A 300 -25.83 -16.14 -5.36
CA TYR A 300 -26.15 -14.71 -5.26
C TYR A 300 -26.84 -14.18 -6.53
N LYS A 301 -26.31 -14.51 -7.71
CA LYS A 301 -26.92 -14.13 -9.00
C LYS A 301 -28.30 -14.76 -9.18
N GLY A 302 -28.49 -15.99 -8.70
CA GLY A 302 -29.76 -16.71 -8.69
C GLY A 302 -30.74 -16.22 -7.60
N ARG A 303 -30.37 -15.18 -6.83
CA ARG A 303 -31.14 -14.63 -5.69
C ARG A 303 -31.42 -15.64 -4.55
N ASN A 304 -30.67 -16.73 -4.50
CA ASN A 304 -30.70 -17.65 -3.38
C ASN A 304 -29.68 -17.17 -2.32
N PHE A 305 -30.07 -16.18 -1.53
CA PHE A 305 -29.14 -15.49 -0.64
C PHE A 305 -28.73 -16.34 0.56
N GLU A 306 -29.61 -17.22 1.04
CA GLU A 306 -29.32 -18.12 2.15
C GLU A 306 -28.21 -19.12 1.77
N SER A 307 -28.34 -19.80 0.64
CA SER A 307 -27.32 -20.72 0.15
C SER A 307 -26.01 -20.00 -0.21
N ALA A 308 -26.11 -18.75 -0.69
CA ALA A 308 -24.92 -17.92 -0.92
C ALA A 308 -24.18 -17.63 0.40
N ILE A 309 -24.88 -17.27 1.47
CA ILE A 309 -24.31 -17.00 2.81
C ILE A 309 -23.60 -18.25 3.34
N GLU A 310 -24.24 -19.42 3.24
CA GLU A 310 -23.68 -20.69 3.68
C GLU A 310 -22.38 -21.00 2.92
N THR A 311 -22.41 -20.92 1.58
CA THR A 311 -21.24 -21.20 0.73
C THR A 311 -20.11 -20.19 0.92
N TYR A 312 -20.41 -18.88 1.10
CA TYR A 312 -19.39 -17.90 1.47
C TYR A 312 -18.79 -18.18 2.86
N SER A 313 -19.63 -18.65 3.81
CA SER A 313 -19.15 -18.99 5.16
C SER A 313 -18.21 -20.18 5.12
N GLU A 314 -18.49 -21.21 4.33
CA GLU A 314 -17.56 -22.31 4.07
C GLU A 314 -16.25 -21.80 3.43
N ALA A 315 -16.33 -20.91 2.44
CA ALA A 315 -15.13 -20.32 1.82
C ALA A 315 -14.26 -19.54 2.82
N LEU A 316 -14.88 -18.84 3.78
CA LEU A 316 -14.17 -18.09 4.84
C LEU A 316 -13.44 -19.00 5.84
N LEU A 317 -13.87 -20.24 6.01
CA LEU A 317 -13.24 -21.26 6.87
C LEU A 317 -12.04 -21.94 6.21
N LEU A 318 -11.88 -21.83 4.89
CA LEU A 318 -10.73 -22.42 4.20
C LEU A 318 -9.43 -21.68 4.55
N THR A 319 -8.39 -22.45 4.88
CA THR A 319 -7.09 -21.94 5.33
C THR A 319 -6.44 -20.92 4.40
N GLY A 320 -6.64 -21.07 3.10
CA GLY A 320 -6.12 -20.13 2.10
C GLY A 320 -6.96 -18.87 1.86
N CYS A 321 -8.06 -18.67 2.60
CA CYS A 321 -8.88 -17.45 2.48
C CYS A 321 -8.26 -16.31 3.30
N VAL A 322 -7.35 -15.54 2.69
CA VAL A 322 -6.54 -14.51 3.34
C VAL A 322 -6.54 -13.18 2.58
N GLY A 323 -6.05 -12.12 3.23
CA GLY A 323 -5.83 -10.80 2.62
C GLY A 323 -7.07 -10.19 1.98
N GLN A 324 -6.88 -9.41 0.93
CA GLN A 324 -7.97 -8.74 0.21
C GLN A 324 -9.00 -9.71 -0.38
N TYR A 325 -8.60 -10.96 -0.68
CA TYR A 325 -9.57 -11.96 -1.13
C TYR A 325 -10.59 -12.26 -0.03
N LYS A 326 -10.14 -12.45 1.21
CA LYS A 326 -11.01 -12.65 2.38
C LYS A 326 -11.92 -11.46 2.61
N ALA A 327 -11.39 -10.24 2.48
CA ALA A 327 -12.19 -9.02 2.58
C ALA A 327 -13.32 -8.98 1.55
N ARG A 328 -13.03 -9.38 0.29
CA ARG A 328 -14.05 -9.47 -0.77
C ARG A 328 -15.12 -10.54 -0.49
N VAL A 329 -14.74 -11.70 0.09
CA VAL A 329 -15.71 -12.74 0.47
C VAL A 329 -16.63 -12.25 1.58
N PHE A 330 -16.09 -11.59 2.62
CA PHE A 330 -16.90 -10.94 3.66
C PHE A 330 -17.87 -9.91 3.05
N PHE A 331 -17.38 -9.03 2.19
CA PHE A 331 -18.22 -8.03 1.54
C PHE A 331 -19.34 -8.66 0.68
N ASN A 332 -19.06 -9.73 -0.07
CA ASN A 332 -20.06 -10.43 -0.85
C ASN A 332 -21.12 -11.08 0.05
N ARG A 333 -20.73 -11.67 1.18
CA ARG A 333 -21.66 -12.20 2.18
C ARG A 333 -22.51 -11.09 2.80
N ALA A 334 -21.90 -9.94 3.12
CA ALA A 334 -22.62 -8.76 3.57
C ALA A 334 -23.69 -8.29 2.56
N CYS A 335 -23.39 -8.39 1.25
CA CYS A 335 -24.40 -8.09 0.22
C CYS A 335 -25.58 -9.06 0.24
N CYS A 336 -25.36 -10.35 0.54
CA CYS A 336 -26.44 -11.31 0.75
C CYS A 336 -27.29 -10.94 1.97
N HIS A 337 -26.66 -10.67 3.11
CA HIS A 337 -27.35 -10.22 4.33
C HIS A 337 -28.17 -8.94 4.10
N ALA A 338 -27.65 -8.00 3.31
CA ALA A 338 -28.39 -6.77 2.97
C ALA A 338 -29.67 -7.05 2.17
N ASN A 339 -29.64 -8.00 1.24
CA ASN A 339 -30.83 -8.42 0.48
C ASN A 339 -31.90 -9.09 1.38
N LEU A 340 -31.45 -9.76 2.44
CA LEU A 340 -32.33 -10.36 3.47
C LEU A 340 -32.71 -9.36 4.58
N ARG A 341 -32.31 -8.09 4.48
CA ARG A 341 -32.53 -7.02 5.49
C ARG A 341 -31.89 -7.28 6.86
N ASN A 342 -30.90 -8.16 6.93
CA ASN A 342 -30.15 -8.47 8.16
C ASN A 342 -29.02 -7.46 8.37
N HIS A 343 -29.36 -6.20 8.66
CA HIS A 343 -28.39 -5.09 8.71
C HIS A 343 -27.32 -5.25 9.77
N ALA A 344 -27.61 -5.90 10.90
CA ALA A 344 -26.61 -6.21 11.93
C ALA A 344 -25.47 -7.11 11.42
N ASP A 345 -25.80 -8.12 10.62
CA ASP A 345 -24.80 -9.01 10.02
C ASP A 345 -24.04 -8.34 8.86
N VAL A 346 -24.70 -7.42 8.12
CA VAL A 346 -23.99 -6.55 7.16
C VAL A 346 -22.91 -5.75 7.84
N VAL A 347 -23.21 -5.12 8.98
CA VAL A 347 -22.25 -4.31 9.75
C VAL A 347 -21.09 -5.17 10.23
N LYS A 348 -21.34 -6.38 10.75
CA LYS A 348 -20.30 -7.32 11.18
C LYS A 348 -19.36 -7.69 10.04
N ASP A 349 -19.92 -8.14 8.92
CA ASP A 349 -19.12 -8.60 7.78
C ASP A 349 -18.34 -7.46 7.12
N CYS A 350 -18.96 -6.29 6.94
CA CYS A 350 -18.25 -5.12 6.45
C CYS A 350 -17.13 -4.68 7.41
N THR A 351 -17.34 -4.79 8.73
CA THR A 351 -16.31 -4.47 9.73
C THR A 351 -15.12 -5.43 9.62
N PHE A 352 -15.36 -6.73 9.41
CA PHE A 352 -14.28 -7.69 9.13
C PHE A 352 -13.55 -7.38 7.82
N ALA A 353 -14.28 -7.02 6.77
CA ALA A 353 -13.67 -6.63 5.49
C ALA A 353 -12.78 -5.39 5.64
N ILE A 354 -13.23 -4.35 6.35
CA ILE A 354 -12.49 -3.10 6.59
C ILE A 354 -11.26 -3.33 7.50
N ARG A 355 -11.33 -4.23 8.47
CA ARG A 355 -10.15 -4.60 9.28
C ARG A 355 -9.02 -5.23 8.46
N ILE A 356 -9.35 -5.89 7.35
CA ILE A 356 -8.38 -6.50 6.44
C ILE A 356 -7.88 -5.49 5.41
N ASP A 357 -8.76 -4.61 4.93
CA ASP A 357 -8.50 -3.59 3.92
C ASP A 357 -9.22 -2.31 4.35
N ASP A 358 -8.49 -1.42 5.02
CA ASP A 358 -9.01 -0.17 5.59
C ASP A 358 -9.40 0.87 4.53
N GLU A 359 -8.92 0.71 3.30
CA GLU A 359 -9.31 1.52 2.14
C GLU A 359 -10.44 0.88 1.29
N TYR A 360 -11.10 -0.17 1.78
CA TYR A 360 -12.18 -0.84 1.02
C TYR A 360 -13.46 -0.01 1.00
N VAL A 361 -13.48 1.04 0.19
CA VAL A 361 -14.57 2.02 0.07
C VAL A 361 -15.96 1.36 -0.06
N LYS A 362 -16.08 0.28 -0.85
CA LYS A 362 -17.39 -0.40 -1.03
C LYS A 362 -17.93 -0.98 0.27
N ALA A 363 -17.06 -1.54 1.12
CA ALA A 363 -17.44 -2.10 2.41
C ALA A 363 -17.81 -0.99 3.41
N ILE A 364 -17.04 0.10 3.44
CA ILE A 364 -17.30 1.27 4.28
C ILE A 364 -18.68 1.87 3.94
N LEU A 365 -18.95 2.10 2.65
CA LEU A 365 -20.24 2.65 2.20
C LEU A 365 -21.42 1.72 2.48
N ARG A 366 -21.23 0.39 2.35
CA ARG A 366 -22.28 -0.59 2.66
C ARG A 366 -22.58 -0.60 4.15
N ARG A 367 -21.56 -0.51 4.99
CA ARG A 367 -21.70 -0.44 6.45
C ARG A 367 -22.42 0.83 6.87
N ALA A 368 -22.00 1.99 6.36
CA ALA A 368 -22.66 3.27 6.62
C ALA A 368 -24.15 3.25 6.26
N GLY A 369 -24.48 2.72 5.07
CA GLY A 369 -25.90 2.60 4.67
C GLY A 369 -26.72 1.69 5.59
N SER A 370 -26.10 0.59 6.10
CA SER A 370 -26.78 -0.31 7.03
C SER A 370 -26.96 0.33 8.42
N TYR A 371 -26.01 1.10 8.90
CA TYR A 371 -26.14 1.89 10.13
C TYR A 371 -27.32 2.88 10.05
N LEU A 372 -27.45 3.61 8.92
CA LEU A 372 -28.58 4.53 8.76
C LEU A 372 -29.95 3.82 8.73
N ILE A 373 -30.01 2.60 8.20
CA ILE A 373 -31.26 1.82 8.20
C ILE A 373 -31.61 1.32 9.61
N MET A 374 -30.62 0.98 10.44
CA MET A 374 -30.82 0.61 11.84
C MET A 374 -31.30 1.80 12.67
N GLY A 375 -30.78 2.99 12.41
CA GLY A 375 -31.35 4.27 12.80
C GLY A 375 -31.15 4.66 14.26
N GLU A 376 -30.42 3.89 15.07
CA GLU A 376 -30.06 4.29 16.43
C GLU A 376 -29.07 5.47 16.42
N GLU A 377 -29.03 6.25 17.50
CA GLU A 377 -28.14 7.42 17.60
C GLU A 377 -26.66 7.04 17.36
N ALA A 378 -26.20 5.97 18.00
CA ALA A 378 -24.85 5.46 17.85
C ALA A 378 -24.58 5.00 16.40
N ASP A 379 -25.55 4.38 15.75
CA ASP A 379 -25.44 3.92 14.37
C ASP A 379 -25.36 5.10 13.39
N CYS A 380 -26.21 6.13 13.58
CA CYS A 380 -26.13 7.34 12.77
C CYS A 380 -24.76 8.02 12.89
N GLN A 381 -24.19 8.08 14.10
CA GLN A 381 -22.84 8.62 14.31
C GLN A 381 -21.77 7.76 13.61
N ASN A 382 -21.89 6.43 13.68
CA ASN A 382 -20.99 5.51 12.99
C ASN A 382 -21.07 5.67 11.46
N ALA A 383 -22.26 5.89 10.92
CA ALA A 383 -22.45 6.18 9.50
C ALA A 383 -21.75 7.48 9.07
N ILE A 384 -21.84 8.53 9.89
CA ILE A 384 -21.16 9.81 9.65
C ILE A 384 -19.63 9.60 9.62
N ASN A 385 -19.10 8.85 10.57
CA ASN A 385 -17.66 8.54 10.64
C ASN A 385 -17.20 7.77 9.39
N ASP A 386 -18.01 6.81 8.93
CA ASP A 386 -17.72 6.04 7.73
C ASP A 386 -17.72 6.92 6.47
N TYR A 387 -18.72 7.81 6.30
CA TYR A 387 -18.75 8.73 5.16
C TYR A 387 -17.61 9.74 5.19
N GLN A 388 -17.21 10.20 6.39
CA GLN A 388 -16.03 11.06 6.54
C GLN A 388 -14.77 10.32 6.11
N THR A 389 -14.59 9.07 6.53
CA THR A 389 -13.44 8.23 6.11
C THR A 389 -13.37 8.10 4.58
N VAL A 390 -14.51 7.88 3.91
CA VAL A 390 -14.53 7.81 2.44
C VAL A 390 -14.21 9.16 1.80
N MET A 391 -14.63 10.26 2.40
CA MET A 391 -14.34 11.61 1.92
C MET A 391 -12.83 11.89 2.02
N ASP A 392 -12.18 11.54 3.14
CA ASP A 392 -10.75 11.71 3.35
C ASP A 392 -9.92 10.85 2.36
N LEU A 393 -10.38 9.62 2.05
CA LEU A 393 -9.78 8.77 1.02
C LEU A 393 -9.94 9.36 -0.39
N ALA A 394 -11.10 9.97 -0.67
CA ALA A 394 -11.35 10.62 -1.96
C ALA A 394 -10.46 11.87 -2.13
N GLU A 395 -10.27 12.65 -1.05
CA GLU A 395 -9.38 13.82 -1.04
C GLU A 395 -7.93 13.42 -1.33
N LYS A 396 -7.43 12.39 -0.66
CA LYS A 396 -6.08 11.84 -0.91
C LYS A 396 -5.87 11.40 -2.36
N ARG A 397 -6.94 10.95 -3.04
CA ARG A 397 -6.92 10.47 -4.43
C ARG A 397 -7.25 11.56 -5.45
N GLY A 398 -7.65 12.76 -5.01
CA GLY A 398 -8.10 13.84 -5.87
C GLY A 398 -9.42 13.56 -6.59
N ASP A 399 -10.31 12.72 -6.02
CA ASP A 399 -11.61 12.34 -6.60
C ASP A 399 -12.69 13.34 -6.14
N GLU A 400 -12.83 14.43 -6.91
CA GLU A 400 -13.77 15.53 -6.61
C GLU A 400 -15.25 15.08 -6.66
N ASP A 401 -15.58 14.19 -7.60
CA ASP A 401 -16.95 13.68 -7.76
C ASP A 401 -17.35 12.87 -6.52
N LYS A 402 -16.44 12.03 -6.04
CA LYS A 402 -16.67 11.24 -4.83
C LYS A 402 -16.78 12.11 -3.59
N MET A 403 -15.96 13.15 -3.47
CA MET A 403 -16.09 14.13 -2.37
C MET A 403 -17.43 14.83 -2.38
N LYS A 404 -17.94 15.23 -3.56
CA LYS A 404 -19.25 15.85 -3.69
C LYS A 404 -20.38 14.90 -3.30
N GLU A 405 -20.32 13.64 -3.71
CA GLU A 405 -21.27 12.59 -3.32
C GLU A 405 -21.27 12.41 -1.79
N MET A 406 -20.09 12.33 -1.18
CA MET A 406 -19.98 12.11 0.27
C MET A 406 -20.49 13.30 1.08
N LYS A 407 -20.27 14.54 0.62
CA LYS A 407 -20.87 15.74 1.26
C LYS A 407 -22.41 15.67 1.30
N GLY A 408 -23.03 15.14 0.25
CA GLY A 408 -24.48 14.90 0.23
C GLY A 408 -24.91 13.88 1.28
N LYS A 409 -24.25 12.71 1.29
CA LYS A 409 -24.55 11.62 2.26
C LYS A 409 -24.28 12.01 3.71
N LEU A 410 -23.24 12.81 3.96
CA LEU A 410 -22.95 13.35 5.29
C LEU A 410 -24.11 14.25 5.80
N ARG A 411 -24.65 15.11 4.95
CA ARG A 411 -25.79 15.95 5.32
C ARG A 411 -27.02 15.10 5.66
N GLU A 412 -27.32 14.09 4.83
CA GLU A 412 -28.43 13.17 5.09
C GLU A 412 -28.26 12.43 6.42
N ALA A 413 -27.05 11.89 6.68
CA ALA A 413 -26.72 11.20 7.92
C ALA A 413 -26.81 12.13 9.15
N GLN A 414 -26.37 13.39 9.03
CA GLN A 414 -26.49 14.39 10.09
C GLN A 414 -27.95 14.73 10.41
N VAL A 415 -28.81 14.85 9.39
CA VAL A 415 -30.24 15.03 9.59
C VAL A 415 -30.83 13.83 10.31
N GLN A 416 -30.44 12.61 9.92
CA GLN A 416 -30.94 11.41 10.56
C GLN A 416 -30.44 11.26 12.01
N LEU A 417 -29.20 11.66 12.31
CA LEU A 417 -28.66 11.74 13.67
C LEU A 417 -29.46 12.74 14.52
N LYS A 418 -29.81 13.89 13.97
CA LYS A 418 -30.68 14.85 14.68
C LYS A 418 -32.05 14.23 14.99
N ARG A 419 -32.62 13.54 14.00
CA ARG A 419 -33.91 12.84 14.20
C ARG A 419 -33.84 11.73 15.25
N SER A 420 -32.75 10.97 15.31
CA SER A 420 -32.58 9.88 16.30
C SER A 420 -32.43 10.41 17.73
N LYS A 421 -31.89 11.64 17.88
CA LYS A 421 -31.75 12.32 19.17
C LYS A 421 -33.06 12.93 19.65
N GLN A 422 -33.97 13.24 18.73
CA GLN A 422 -35.25 13.82 19.07
C GLN A 422 -36.18 12.77 19.66
N LYS A 423 -37.03 13.21 20.60
CA LYS A 423 -38.11 12.38 21.11
C LYS A 423 -39.04 11.99 19.95
N ASP A 424 -39.25 10.70 19.76
CA ASP A 424 -40.17 10.22 18.71
C ASP A 424 -41.64 10.46 19.14
N PHE A 425 -42.21 11.57 18.68
CA PHE A 425 -43.55 11.98 19.01
C PHE A 425 -44.63 10.98 18.56
N TYR A 426 -44.37 10.26 17.45
CA TYR A 426 -45.27 9.20 17.00
C TYR A 426 -45.30 8.02 17.98
N LYS A 427 -44.11 7.63 18.48
CA LYS A 427 -43.96 6.58 19.51
C LYS A 427 -44.56 7.00 20.84
N ILE A 428 -44.41 8.26 21.23
CA ILE A 428 -44.99 8.80 22.48
C ILE A 428 -46.51 8.73 22.43
N LEU A 429 -47.11 9.08 21.30
CA LEU A 429 -48.55 8.95 21.11
C LEU A 429 -48.99 7.51 20.81
N GLY A 430 -48.10 6.61 20.42
CA GLY A 430 -48.42 5.23 20.03
C GLY A 430 -49.18 5.15 18.71
N VAL A 431 -48.77 5.95 17.71
CA VAL A 431 -49.31 5.99 16.34
C VAL A 431 -48.20 5.75 15.31
N GLU A 432 -48.59 5.31 14.12
CA GLU A 432 -47.66 5.18 12.99
C GLU A 432 -47.34 6.55 12.37
N ARG A 433 -46.23 6.66 11.62
CA ARG A 433 -45.80 7.94 11.03
C ARG A 433 -46.74 8.47 9.94
N ASP A 434 -47.55 7.61 9.33
CA ASP A 434 -48.57 7.91 8.33
C ASP A 434 -49.96 8.15 8.93
N ALA A 435 -50.03 8.17 10.27
CA ALA A 435 -51.29 8.36 10.98
C ALA A 435 -52.00 9.66 10.59
N THR A 436 -53.29 9.56 10.40
CA THR A 436 -54.19 10.69 10.12
C THR A 436 -54.34 11.58 11.35
N GLU A 437 -54.75 12.84 11.16
CA GLU A 437 -54.98 13.77 12.24
C GLU A 437 -56.05 13.24 13.24
N SER A 438 -57.06 12.50 12.76
CA SER A 438 -58.06 11.86 13.59
C SER A 438 -57.49 10.75 14.49
N GLU A 439 -56.53 9.98 13.99
CA GLU A 439 -55.83 8.93 14.75
C GLU A 439 -54.91 9.52 15.81
N ILE A 440 -54.16 10.56 15.44
CA ILE A 440 -53.32 11.33 16.36
C ILE A 440 -54.15 11.88 17.51
N LYS A 441 -55.29 12.51 17.20
CA LYS A 441 -56.21 13.07 18.20
C LYS A 441 -56.82 12.00 19.11
N LYS A 442 -57.21 10.84 18.55
CA LYS A 442 -57.74 9.71 19.31
C LYS A 442 -56.71 9.10 20.26
N SER A 443 -55.49 8.94 19.80
CA SER A 443 -54.39 8.39 20.59
C SER A 443 -53.95 9.35 21.69
N TYR A 444 -53.87 10.65 21.40
CA TYR A 444 -53.63 11.69 22.40
C TYR A 444 -54.61 11.59 23.56
N ARG A 445 -55.93 11.55 23.30
CA ARG A 445 -56.97 11.45 24.36
C ARG A 445 -56.75 10.20 25.23
N LYS A 446 -56.47 9.07 24.60
CA LYS A 446 -56.24 7.81 25.32
C LYS A 446 -55.04 7.90 26.22
N SER A 447 -53.93 8.44 25.73
CA SER A 447 -52.68 8.57 26.44
C SER A 447 -52.73 9.66 27.52
N ALA A 448 -53.32 10.80 27.25
CA ALA A 448 -53.54 11.88 28.22
C ALA A 448 -54.41 11.46 29.40
N LEU A 449 -55.50 10.72 29.15
CA LEU A 449 -56.33 10.15 30.21
C LEU A 449 -55.59 9.11 31.06
N LYS A 450 -54.68 8.33 30.44
CA LYS A 450 -53.89 7.30 31.16
C LYS A 450 -52.88 7.94 32.10
N TRP A 451 -52.21 8.99 31.66
CA TRP A 451 -51.09 9.61 32.35
C TRP A 451 -51.44 10.94 33.04
N HIS A 452 -52.77 11.23 33.22
CA HIS A 452 -53.21 12.45 33.89
C HIS A 452 -52.72 12.50 35.34
N PRO A 453 -52.10 13.62 35.79
CA PRO A 453 -51.59 13.75 37.16
C PRO A 453 -52.58 13.40 38.25
N ASP A 454 -53.85 13.80 38.11
CA ASP A 454 -54.88 13.52 39.10
C ASP A 454 -55.13 12.02 39.34
N ARG A 455 -54.95 11.20 38.32
CA ARG A 455 -55.11 9.74 38.45
C ARG A 455 -53.95 9.08 39.18
N HIS A 456 -52.82 9.74 39.25
CA HIS A 456 -51.61 9.28 39.94
C HIS A 456 -51.35 10.04 41.24
N ALA A 457 -52.30 10.91 41.70
CA ALA A 457 -52.14 11.73 42.91
C ALA A 457 -51.92 10.92 44.20
N SER A 458 -52.41 9.68 44.24
CA SER A 458 -52.24 8.75 45.36
C SER A 458 -51.11 7.72 45.18
N SER A 459 -50.40 7.78 44.07
CA SER A 459 -49.27 6.85 43.77
C SER A 459 -47.98 7.27 44.45
N SER A 460 -46.92 6.43 44.33
CA SER A 460 -45.59 6.77 44.81
C SER A 460 -44.98 8.01 44.12
N GLU A 461 -44.02 8.69 44.78
CA GLU A 461 -43.37 9.88 44.20
C GLU A 461 -42.68 9.57 42.85
N GLU A 462 -42.13 8.36 42.68
CA GLU A 462 -41.56 7.93 41.42
C GLU A 462 -42.61 7.78 40.31
N GLU A 463 -43.78 7.25 40.64
CA GLU A 463 -44.91 7.11 39.71
C GLU A 463 -45.53 8.46 39.36
N LYS A 464 -45.63 9.39 40.30
CA LYS A 464 -46.05 10.77 40.05
C LYS A 464 -45.12 11.47 39.08
N THR A 465 -43.82 11.43 39.35
CA THR A 465 -42.80 12.06 38.48
C THR A 465 -42.83 11.46 37.08
N LYS A 466 -43.03 10.14 36.98
CA LYS A 466 -43.17 9.45 35.69
C LYS A 466 -44.44 9.84 34.96
N ALA A 467 -45.55 9.98 35.68
CA ALA A 467 -46.83 10.41 35.11
C ALA A 467 -46.73 11.85 34.58
N GLU A 468 -46.17 12.78 35.35
CA GLU A 468 -45.95 14.19 34.95
C GLU A 468 -45.05 14.30 33.74
N THR A 469 -43.94 13.58 33.70
CA THR A 469 -43.01 13.59 32.55
C THR A 469 -43.68 12.99 31.31
N SER A 470 -44.41 11.87 31.44
CA SER A 470 -45.15 11.25 30.33
C SER A 470 -46.26 12.15 29.81
N PHE A 471 -47.01 12.79 30.71
CA PHE A 471 -48.09 13.72 30.35
C PHE A 471 -47.56 14.95 29.61
N ARG A 472 -46.44 15.51 30.06
CA ARG A 472 -45.74 16.61 29.37
C ARG A 472 -45.32 16.22 27.96
N ASP A 473 -44.70 15.04 27.82
CA ASP A 473 -44.25 14.52 26.54
C ASP A 473 -45.43 14.24 25.58
N ILE A 474 -46.54 13.72 26.07
CA ILE A 474 -47.76 13.47 25.30
C ILE A 474 -48.39 14.79 24.80
N ASN A 475 -48.45 15.82 25.64
CA ASN A 475 -48.95 17.13 25.25
C ASN A 475 -48.09 17.78 24.18
N HIS A 476 -46.78 17.75 24.36
CA HIS A 476 -45.83 18.30 23.39
C HIS A 476 -45.89 17.54 22.05
N ALA A 477 -45.97 16.21 22.09
CA ALA A 477 -46.13 15.39 20.90
C ALA A 477 -47.41 15.73 20.12
N TYR A 478 -48.53 15.95 20.84
CA TYR A 478 -49.78 16.35 20.20
C TYR A 478 -49.73 17.76 19.62
N GLU A 479 -49.14 18.71 20.33
CA GLU A 479 -48.98 20.10 19.86
C GLU A 479 -48.23 20.12 18.50
N VAL A 480 -47.15 19.36 18.39
CA VAL A 480 -46.36 19.32 17.15
C VAL A 480 -47.05 18.53 16.04
N LEU A 481 -47.62 17.36 16.35
CA LEU A 481 -48.18 16.48 15.31
C LEU A 481 -49.60 16.87 14.86
N SER A 482 -50.32 17.71 15.63
CA SER A 482 -51.65 18.23 15.24
C SER A 482 -51.55 19.45 14.33
N ASP A 483 -50.44 20.15 14.29
CA ASP A 483 -50.20 21.29 13.41
C ASP A 483 -49.44 20.80 12.16
N SER A 484 -50.03 21.00 10.99
CA SER A 484 -49.48 20.51 9.72
C SER A 484 -48.11 21.12 9.38
N GLU A 485 -47.84 22.37 9.76
CA GLU A 485 -46.60 23.07 9.51
C GLU A 485 -45.50 22.60 10.49
N LYS A 486 -45.84 22.53 11.79
CA LYS A 486 -44.92 21.97 12.81
C LYS A 486 -44.60 20.52 12.54
N LYS A 487 -45.58 19.70 12.15
CA LYS A 487 -45.40 18.30 11.75
C LYS A 487 -44.42 18.18 10.56
N ALA A 488 -44.63 18.97 9.50
CA ALA A 488 -43.75 18.95 8.34
C ALA A 488 -42.29 19.37 8.70
N ARG A 489 -42.10 20.33 9.58
CA ARG A 489 -40.80 20.76 10.09
C ARG A 489 -40.16 19.69 10.97
N TYR A 490 -40.91 19.07 11.88
CA TYR A 490 -40.46 17.95 12.69
C TYR A 490 -40.03 16.76 11.79
N ASP A 491 -40.87 16.41 10.82
CA ASP A 491 -40.58 15.33 9.87
C ASP A 491 -39.36 15.63 8.98
N SER A 492 -39.08 16.91 8.71
CA SER A 492 -37.84 17.33 8.01
C SER A 492 -36.58 17.30 8.87
N GLY A 493 -36.72 17.10 10.20
CA GLY A 493 -35.58 17.03 11.15
C GLY A 493 -35.14 18.38 11.71
N VAL A 494 -36.02 19.36 11.74
CA VAL A 494 -35.80 20.62 12.48
C VAL A 494 -35.80 20.31 13.98
N ASP A 495 -34.89 20.93 14.75
CA ASP A 495 -34.79 20.71 16.18
C ASP A 495 -36.13 21.08 16.88
N ILE A 496 -36.46 20.28 17.91
CA ILE A 496 -37.76 20.46 18.63
C ILE A 496 -37.86 21.87 19.21
N GLU A 497 -36.77 22.43 19.70
CA GLU A 497 -36.70 23.79 20.26
C GLU A 497 -36.90 24.90 19.19
N ASP A 498 -36.63 24.59 17.93
CA ASP A 498 -36.74 25.51 16.80
C ASP A 498 -38.06 25.37 16.02
N LEU A 499 -38.95 24.42 16.41
CA LEU A 499 -40.20 24.18 15.69
C LEU A 499 -41.15 25.40 15.71
N ASP A 500 -41.09 26.19 16.77
CA ASP A 500 -41.91 27.39 16.93
C ASP A 500 -41.29 28.65 16.26
N ASN A 501 -40.06 28.57 15.75
CA ASN A 501 -39.37 29.70 15.15
C ASN A 501 -39.44 29.64 13.61
N PRO A 502 -40.25 30.48 12.92
CA PRO A 502 -40.43 30.45 11.46
C PRO A 502 -39.13 30.72 10.67
N HIS A 503 -38.08 31.26 11.30
CA HIS A 503 -36.83 31.67 10.67
C HIS A 503 -35.62 30.80 11.02
N ALA A 504 -35.77 29.70 11.76
CA ALA A 504 -34.67 28.82 12.18
C ALA A 504 -34.02 28.03 11.04
N GLY A 505 -34.47 28.19 9.80
CA GLY A 505 -33.84 27.56 8.60
C GLY A 505 -32.72 28.37 7.93
N CYS A 506 -32.51 29.65 8.31
CA CYS A 506 -31.43 30.52 7.78
C CYS A 506 -30.62 31.04 8.94
N GLY A 507 -29.44 30.50 9.12
CA GLY A 507 -28.48 30.70 10.21
C GLY A 507 -28.45 32.06 10.87
N ARG A 508 -28.32 32.03 12.17
CA ARG A 508 -27.84 33.02 13.12
C ARG A 508 -28.84 33.49 14.20
N GLY A 509 -28.58 33.02 15.41
CA GLY A 509 -28.68 33.68 16.71
C GLY A 509 -29.81 34.65 16.94
N GLY A 510 -30.75 34.25 17.79
CA GLY A 510 -31.73 35.14 18.38
C GLY A 510 -32.39 34.48 19.57
N MET A 511 -32.01 34.95 20.76
CA MET A 511 -32.61 34.64 22.06
C MET A 511 -34.02 35.21 22.12
N GLY A 512 -35.02 34.41 22.48
CA GLY A 512 -36.33 35.02 22.82
C GLY A 512 -37.51 34.06 22.91
N GLY A 513 -37.99 33.83 24.11
CA GLY A 513 -39.42 33.80 24.44
C GLY A 513 -40.13 32.45 24.45
N HIS A 514 -40.08 31.77 25.59
CA HIS A 514 -41.06 30.73 25.95
C HIS A 514 -42.44 31.37 26.11
N GLY A 515 -43.32 31.12 25.15
CA GLY A 515 -44.75 31.36 25.24
C GLY A 515 -45.54 30.06 25.01
N GLY A 516 -45.11 28.97 25.67
CA GLY A 516 -45.90 27.73 25.65
C GLY A 516 -47.18 27.88 26.49
N ILE A 517 -48.32 27.53 25.92
CA ILE A 517 -49.59 27.41 26.67
C ILE A 517 -49.38 26.31 27.73
N ASP A 518 -49.76 26.63 28.99
CA ASP A 518 -49.71 25.65 30.08
C ASP A 518 -50.40 24.35 29.64
N PRO A 519 -49.75 23.20 29.72
CA PRO A 519 -50.31 21.92 29.29
C PRO A 519 -51.66 21.58 29.94
N ASN A 520 -51.90 22.05 31.17
CA ASN A 520 -53.19 21.88 31.87
C ASN A 520 -54.27 22.77 31.24
N VAL A 521 -53.91 23.98 30.82
CA VAL A 521 -54.85 24.90 30.13
C VAL A 521 -55.20 24.38 28.74
N LEU A 522 -54.25 23.79 28.03
CA LEU A 522 -54.51 23.15 26.73
C LEU A 522 -55.48 21.97 26.88
N PHE A 523 -55.27 21.14 27.91
CA PHE A 523 -56.15 20.02 28.22
C PHE A 523 -57.55 20.50 28.65
N GLU A 524 -57.68 21.51 29.52
CA GLU A 524 -58.95 22.08 29.93
C GLU A 524 -59.67 22.75 28.77
N MET A 525 -59.02 23.55 27.94
CA MET A 525 -59.64 24.13 26.74
C MET A 525 -60.15 23.04 25.80
N PHE A 526 -59.42 21.96 25.67
CA PHE A 526 -59.79 20.85 24.81
C PHE A 526 -61.02 20.07 25.37
N MET A 527 -61.07 19.87 26.68
CA MET A 527 -62.18 19.21 27.35
C MET A 527 -63.44 20.11 27.37
N ARG A 528 -63.30 21.45 27.46
CA ARG A 528 -64.38 22.41 27.32
C ARG A 528 -64.98 22.49 25.92
N GLN A 529 -64.19 22.33 24.88
CA GLN A 529 -64.65 22.44 23.48
C GLN A 529 -65.55 21.26 23.05
N GLN A 530 -65.62 20.19 23.85
CA GLN A 530 -66.42 18.99 23.54
C GLN A 530 -67.63 18.75 24.43
N GLY A 531 -68.06 19.75 25.11
CA GLY A 531 -69.39 19.76 25.74
C GLY A 531 -69.78 18.53 26.53
N GLY A 532 -69.61 18.57 27.84
CA GLY A 532 -70.40 17.74 28.70
C GLY A 532 -69.65 16.73 29.56
N PHE A 533 -69.40 17.17 30.74
CA PHE A 533 -69.87 16.48 31.94
C PHE A 533 -70.22 17.55 32.92
#